data_c668f18c87f12eac48a6fc43d0cf8b2c
#
_entry.id   c668f18c87f12eac48a6fc43d0cf8b2c
#
_cell.length_a   1.000
_cell.length_b   1.000
_cell.length_c   1.000
_cell.angle_alpha   90.00
_cell.angle_beta   90.00
_cell.angle_gamma   90.00
#
_symmetry.space_group_name_H-M   'P 1'
#
loop_
_entity.id
_entity.type
_entity.pdbx_description
1 polymer ?
#
loop_
_entity_poly.entity_id
_entity_poly.type
_entity_poly.pdbx_seq_one_letter_code
_entity_poly.pdbx_strand_id
1 'polypeptide(L)'
;MSKTVVLLSSALVCLLSVSTASPRAQGTPPPDFTGVYTPINPFGLAGRGRAGAPPPAAETRGALPPPRPVLVLDGREGRPENAPKLTPEYLAKWEVIRKSRMAGSSEFDPNARCLSAGMPNMMSMTYGMEVQHTKDRITIYGELNDVYRRIYLDGRKPSQRVLDDPTFAGYSTGQWEGDTLVVDTVAIREDALFDTFSPHSDQFTVRERIRFTSPGVLENRITSMDPKALVEPFTSVRTYRRVSPPNDELREFSCAEGLASAK
;
A
#
# COMPACT_ATOMS: atom_id res chain seq x y z
N MET A 1 15.27 -44.04 85.62
CA MET A 1 15.89 -43.84 84.32
C MET A 1 14.88 -43.10 83.45
N SER A 2 14.98 -41.77 83.44
CA SER A 2 14.03 -40.91 82.76
C SER A 2 14.64 -40.45 81.38
N LYS A 3 13.95 -40.71 80.30
CA LYS A 3 14.39 -40.29 78.97
C LYS A 3 13.65 -38.98 78.57
N THR A 4 14.41 -37.92 78.56
CA THR A 4 13.94 -36.60 78.08
C THR A 4 13.91 -36.59 76.57
N VAL A 5 12.74 -36.36 75.95
CA VAL A 5 12.57 -36.17 74.52
C VAL A 5 12.59 -34.67 74.26
N VAL A 6 13.56 -34.23 73.47
CA VAL A 6 13.67 -32.82 72.95
C VAL A 6 12.96 -32.75 71.62
N LEU A 7 11.88 -31.96 71.53
CA LEU A 7 11.18 -31.60 70.27
C LEU A 7 11.83 -30.36 69.66
N LEU A 8 12.47 -30.54 68.53
CA LEU A 8 12.95 -29.43 67.65
C LEU A 8 11.78 -28.94 66.74
N SER A 9 11.30 -27.75 67.03
CA SER A 9 10.36 -27.07 66.20
C SER A 9 11.10 -26.33 65.01
N SER A 10 10.97 -26.85 63.79
CA SER A 10 11.47 -26.21 62.63
C SER A 10 10.45 -25.17 62.12
N ALA A 11 10.73 -23.90 62.28
CA ALA A 11 9.94 -22.81 61.71
C ALA A 11 10.30 -22.66 60.25
N LEU A 12 9.35 -22.97 59.34
CA LEU A 12 9.44 -22.78 57.90
C LEU A 12 9.07 -21.33 57.59
N VAL A 13 10.08 -20.50 57.30
CA VAL A 13 9.89 -19.12 56.84
C VAL A 13 9.57 -19.14 55.33
N CYS A 14 8.29 -18.94 55.00
CA CYS A 14 7.83 -18.76 53.62
C CYS A 14 8.16 -17.32 53.17
N LEU A 15 9.24 -17.15 52.36
CA LEU A 15 9.55 -15.90 51.69
C LEU A 15 8.58 -15.71 50.49
N LEU A 16 7.55 -14.91 50.72
CA LEU A 16 6.69 -14.40 49.64
C LEU A 16 7.49 -13.40 48.80
N SER A 17 8.01 -13.86 47.65
CA SER A 17 8.56 -12.97 46.64
C SER A 17 7.42 -12.22 45.95
N VAL A 18 7.21 -10.98 46.32
CA VAL A 18 6.33 -10.05 45.64
C VAL A 18 7.03 -9.66 44.31
N SER A 19 6.67 -10.33 43.23
CA SER A 19 7.05 -9.90 41.89
C SER A 19 6.35 -8.59 41.59
N THR A 20 7.04 -7.46 41.68
CA THR A 20 6.60 -6.17 41.19
C THR A 20 6.62 -6.24 39.68
N ALA A 21 5.47 -6.55 39.08
CA ALA A 21 5.28 -6.35 37.62
C ALA A 21 5.47 -4.87 37.34
N SER A 22 6.55 -4.51 36.62
CA SER A 22 6.76 -3.17 36.14
C SER A 22 5.55 -2.76 35.29
N PRO A 23 4.96 -1.58 35.51
CA PRO A 23 3.88 -1.11 34.66
C PRO A 23 4.39 -1.06 33.22
N ARG A 24 3.76 -1.84 32.33
CA ARG A 24 4.01 -1.81 30.90
C ARG A 24 3.75 -0.37 30.47
N ALA A 25 4.77 0.32 29.99
CA ALA A 25 4.63 1.68 29.47
C ALA A 25 3.44 1.66 28.49
N GLN A 26 2.41 2.43 28.81
CA GLN A 26 1.26 2.61 27.90
C GLN A 26 1.81 3.35 26.70
N GLY A 27 2.13 2.60 25.63
CA GLY A 27 2.57 3.17 24.37
C GLY A 27 1.52 4.14 23.84
N THR A 28 1.98 5.22 23.27
CA THR A 28 1.09 6.17 22.56
C THR A 28 0.17 5.36 21.64
N PRO A 29 -1.13 5.62 21.65
CA PRO A 29 -2.04 4.90 20.75
C PRO A 29 -1.61 5.09 19.29
N PRO A 30 -1.81 4.07 18.45
CA PRO A 30 -1.47 4.19 17.03
C PRO A 30 -2.18 5.39 16.40
N PRO A 31 -1.56 6.04 15.40
CA PRO A 31 -2.17 7.19 14.73
C PRO A 31 -3.44 6.80 13.98
N ASP A 32 -4.42 7.69 13.95
CA ASP A 32 -5.64 7.52 13.16
C ASP A 32 -5.42 8.01 11.72
N PHE A 33 -5.54 7.08 10.76
CA PHE A 33 -5.41 7.38 9.34
C PHE A 33 -6.73 7.78 8.67
N THR A 34 -7.83 7.87 9.38
CA THR A 34 -9.13 8.28 8.82
C THR A 34 -9.03 9.60 8.07
N GLY A 35 -9.58 9.68 6.88
CA GLY A 35 -9.66 10.90 6.08
C GLY A 35 -9.57 10.65 4.58
N VAL A 36 -9.73 11.73 3.82
CA VAL A 36 -9.55 11.73 2.37
C VAL A 36 -8.16 12.24 2.03
N TYR A 37 -7.52 11.56 1.10
CA TYR A 37 -6.14 11.81 0.71
C TYR A 37 -6.02 11.98 -0.79
N THR A 38 -5.17 12.91 -1.21
CA THR A 38 -4.75 13.07 -2.59
C THR A 38 -3.25 12.80 -2.70
N PRO A 39 -2.78 12.13 -3.77
CA PRO A 39 -1.36 11.87 -3.94
C PRO A 39 -0.57 13.17 -4.10
N ILE A 40 0.56 13.27 -3.41
CA ILE A 40 1.53 14.34 -3.61
C ILE A 40 2.42 13.90 -4.76
N ASN A 41 2.06 14.34 -5.95
CA ASN A 41 2.81 14.23 -7.20
C ASN A 41 3.80 13.05 -7.29
N PRO A 42 3.33 11.82 -7.46
CA PRO A 42 4.18 10.64 -7.46
C PRO A 42 5.17 10.61 -8.63
N PHE A 43 4.98 11.45 -9.66
CA PHE A 43 5.69 11.34 -10.93
C PHE A 43 6.40 12.64 -11.36
N GLY A 44 6.45 13.67 -10.50
CA GLY A 44 7.02 14.96 -10.90
C GLY A 44 6.25 15.66 -12.05
N LEU A 45 5.14 15.10 -12.47
CA LEU A 45 4.20 15.78 -13.35
C LEU A 45 3.48 16.83 -12.51
N ALA A 46 3.65 18.09 -12.86
CA ALA A 46 2.79 19.16 -12.34
C ALA A 46 1.35 18.67 -12.50
N GLY A 47 0.66 18.48 -11.39
CA GLY A 47 -0.60 17.77 -11.34
C GLY A 47 -1.49 18.20 -12.49
N ARG A 48 -2.09 17.26 -13.18
CA ARG A 48 -3.38 17.54 -13.81
C ARG A 48 -4.32 17.77 -12.62
N GLY A 49 -4.16 19.00 -12.06
CA GLY A 49 -5.03 19.47 -11.01
C GLY A 49 -6.45 19.30 -11.48
N ARG A 50 -7.27 18.84 -10.59
CA ARG A 50 -8.74 18.91 -10.67
C ARG A 50 -9.09 20.19 -11.47
N ALA A 51 -9.75 20.07 -12.61
CA ALA A 51 -10.24 21.23 -13.34
C ALA A 51 -11.13 22.04 -12.36
N GLY A 52 -10.64 23.20 -11.90
CA GLY A 52 -11.34 24.05 -10.97
C GLY A 52 -10.54 24.54 -9.75
N ALA A 53 -9.33 24.06 -9.47
CA ALA A 53 -8.49 24.69 -8.47
C ALA A 53 -7.88 25.97 -9.03
N PRO A 54 -7.98 27.14 -8.35
CA PRO A 54 -7.30 28.35 -8.78
C PRO A 54 -5.79 28.08 -8.80
N PRO A 55 -5.06 28.61 -9.82
CA PRO A 55 -3.62 28.45 -9.87
C PRO A 55 -3.01 29.07 -8.61
N PRO A 56 -1.97 28.45 -8.02
CA PRO A 56 -1.21 29.08 -6.96
C PRO A 56 -0.69 30.41 -7.45
N ALA A 57 -0.74 31.43 -6.59
CA ALA A 57 -0.25 32.77 -6.90
C ALA A 57 1.14 32.71 -7.55
N ALA A 58 1.33 33.46 -8.61
CA ALA A 58 2.53 33.45 -9.43
C ALA A 58 3.77 33.77 -8.58
N GLU A 59 4.50 32.73 -8.19
CA GLU A 59 5.87 32.90 -7.75
C GLU A 59 6.73 33.24 -8.97
N THR A 60 7.54 34.26 -8.81
CA THR A 60 8.47 34.85 -9.78
C THR A 60 9.18 33.76 -10.59
N ARG A 61 9.04 33.85 -11.92
CA ARG A 61 9.67 32.95 -12.90
C ARG A 61 11.19 33.04 -12.81
N GLY A 62 11.79 32.20 -11.97
CA GLY A 62 13.16 31.76 -12.18
C GLY A 62 13.22 30.80 -13.36
N ALA A 63 14.35 30.68 -14.03
CA ALA A 63 14.56 29.80 -15.16
C ALA A 63 13.99 28.39 -14.87
N LEU A 64 13.15 27.87 -15.79
CA LEU A 64 12.59 26.53 -15.67
C LEU A 64 13.72 25.53 -15.46
N PRO A 65 13.64 24.64 -14.45
CA PRO A 65 14.60 23.57 -14.33
C PRO A 65 14.61 22.74 -15.62
N PRO A 66 15.76 22.16 -16.01
CA PRO A 66 15.83 21.33 -17.21
C PRO A 66 14.75 20.27 -17.16
N PRO A 67 14.14 19.91 -18.30
CA PRO A 67 13.10 18.90 -18.35
C PRO A 67 13.66 17.61 -17.71
N ARG A 68 13.04 17.20 -16.61
CA ARG A 68 13.34 15.89 -16.02
C ARG A 68 12.97 14.83 -17.05
N PRO A 69 13.75 13.77 -17.21
CA PRO A 69 13.37 12.69 -18.09
C PRO A 69 11.95 12.27 -17.72
N VAL A 70 11.06 12.29 -18.71
CA VAL A 70 9.68 11.85 -18.56
C VAL A 70 9.76 10.40 -18.09
N LEU A 71 9.37 10.13 -16.85
CA LEU A 71 9.15 8.77 -16.39
C LEU A 71 8.04 8.22 -17.28
N VAL A 72 8.39 7.37 -18.21
CA VAL A 72 7.43 6.72 -19.09
C VAL A 72 6.69 5.68 -18.28
N LEU A 73 5.57 6.11 -17.75
CA LEU A 73 4.74 5.33 -16.85
C LEU A 73 4.08 4.13 -17.53
N ASP A 74 4.00 4.16 -18.85
CA ASP A 74 3.32 3.14 -19.63
C ASP A 74 4.26 2.11 -20.28
N GLY A 75 5.57 2.25 -20.06
CA GLY A 75 6.57 1.33 -20.60
C GLY A 75 6.71 1.36 -22.13
N ARG A 76 6.05 2.28 -22.85
CA ARG A 76 6.08 2.33 -24.32
C ARG A 76 7.47 2.62 -24.87
N GLU A 77 8.22 3.50 -24.22
CA GLU A 77 9.57 3.91 -24.65
C GLU A 77 10.68 3.00 -24.08
N GLY A 78 10.33 1.97 -23.29
CA GLY A 78 11.26 1.06 -22.65
C GLY A 78 11.14 1.06 -21.13
N ARG A 79 12.00 0.32 -20.47
CA ARG A 79 12.05 0.27 -19.00
C ARG A 79 12.95 1.39 -18.49
N PRO A 80 12.47 2.26 -17.59
CA PRO A 80 13.34 3.20 -16.92
C PRO A 80 14.39 2.46 -16.04
N GLU A 81 15.52 3.10 -15.79
CA GLU A 81 16.62 2.53 -15.03
C GLU A 81 16.19 2.06 -13.62
N ASN A 82 15.26 2.79 -13.02
CA ASN A 82 14.70 2.49 -11.69
C ASN A 82 13.47 1.56 -11.72
N ALA A 83 13.17 0.93 -12.85
CA ALA A 83 12.08 -0.05 -12.93
C ALA A 83 12.45 -1.36 -12.20
N PRO A 84 11.44 -2.17 -11.81
CA PRO A 84 11.69 -3.49 -11.21
C PRO A 84 12.60 -4.35 -12.07
N LYS A 85 13.65 -4.94 -11.53
CA LYS A 85 14.55 -5.85 -12.26
C LYS A 85 13.89 -7.22 -12.42
N LEU A 86 13.42 -7.52 -13.61
CA LEU A 86 12.77 -8.78 -13.93
C LEU A 86 13.79 -9.88 -14.26
N THR A 87 13.45 -11.14 -13.90
CA THR A 87 14.16 -12.33 -14.39
C THR A 87 14.02 -12.42 -15.91
N PRO A 88 14.90 -13.18 -16.63
CA PRO A 88 14.84 -13.29 -18.09
C PRO A 88 13.48 -13.75 -18.63
N GLU A 89 12.82 -14.68 -17.94
CA GLU A 89 11.48 -15.16 -18.30
C GLU A 89 10.44 -14.02 -18.24
N TYR A 90 10.42 -13.30 -17.13
CA TYR A 90 9.45 -12.23 -16.91
C TYR A 90 9.77 -10.97 -17.72
N LEU A 91 11.04 -10.74 -18.06
CA LEU A 91 11.42 -9.71 -19.01
C LEU A 91 10.85 -10.01 -20.41
N ALA A 92 10.89 -11.27 -20.85
CA ALA A 92 10.26 -11.68 -22.11
C ALA A 92 8.74 -11.47 -22.10
N LYS A 93 8.05 -11.81 -21.00
CA LYS A 93 6.62 -11.51 -20.80
C LYS A 93 6.33 -10.01 -20.87
N TRP A 94 7.17 -9.20 -20.22
CA TRP A 94 7.04 -7.73 -20.27
C TRP A 94 7.18 -7.18 -21.68
N GLU A 95 8.10 -7.70 -22.50
CA GLU A 95 8.26 -7.28 -23.91
C GLU A 95 7.02 -7.55 -24.75
N VAL A 96 6.29 -8.66 -24.48
CA VAL A 96 5.01 -8.95 -25.13
C VAL A 96 3.98 -7.88 -24.76
N ILE A 97 3.85 -7.58 -23.46
CA ILE A 97 2.96 -6.54 -22.95
C ILE A 97 3.30 -5.18 -23.59
N ARG A 98 4.57 -4.82 -23.61
CA ARG A 98 5.06 -3.58 -24.21
C ARG A 98 4.68 -3.47 -25.70
N LYS A 99 4.95 -4.51 -26.47
CA LYS A 99 4.61 -4.55 -27.92
C LYS A 99 3.11 -4.39 -28.15
N SER A 100 2.29 -5.08 -27.37
CA SER A 100 0.83 -4.98 -27.44
C SER A 100 0.36 -3.53 -27.16
N ARG A 101 0.90 -2.90 -26.12
CA ARG A 101 0.58 -1.51 -25.77
C ARG A 101 1.06 -0.50 -26.82
N MET A 102 2.25 -0.70 -27.41
CA MET A 102 2.75 0.12 -28.52
C MET A 102 1.85 0.02 -29.75
N ALA A 103 1.25 -1.13 -29.99
CA ALA A 103 0.26 -1.33 -31.04
C ALA A 103 -1.12 -0.73 -30.73
N GLY A 104 -1.28 -0.04 -29.58
CA GLY A 104 -2.53 0.57 -29.16
C GLY A 104 -3.53 -0.39 -28.50
N SER A 105 -3.12 -1.63 -28.21
CA SER A 105 -3.98 -2.59 -27.50
C SER A 105 -4.13 -2.22 -26.03
N SER A 106 -5.35 -2.35 -25.51
CA SER A 106 -5.69 -2.23 -24.08
C SER A 106 -5.77 -3.57 -23.36
N GLU A 107 -5.40 -4.66 -24.01
CA GLU A 107 -5.51 -6.02 -23.49
C GLU A 107 -4.89 -6.20 -22.08
N PHE A 108 -3.72 -5.60 -21.89
CA PHE A 108 -2.96 -5.68 -20.63
C PHE A 108 -3.19 -4.47 -19.72
N ASP A 109 -4.15 -3.59 -20.01
CA ASP A 109 -4.50 -2.46 -19.16
C ASP A 109 -5.78 -2.74 -18.39
N PRO A 110 -5.72 -3.08 -17.10
CA PRO A 110 -6.92 -3.36 -16.32
C PRO A 110 -7.86 -2.14 -16.27
N ASN A 111 -7.34 -0.92 -16.20
CA ASN A 111 -8.19 0.27 -16.15
C ASN A 111 -8.97 0.48 -17.45
N ALA A 112 -8.35 0.24 -18.60
CA ALA A 112 -9.04 0.30 -19.90
C ALA A 112 -10.11 -0.78 -20.07
N ARG A 113 -10.09 -1.81 -19.24
CA ARG A 113 -11.06 -2.91 -19.20
C ARG A 113 -12.04 -2.76 -18.01
N CYS A 114 -12.09 -1.62 -17.37
CA CYS A 114 -12.91 -1.35 -16.17
C CYS A 114 -12.63 -2.31 -15.00
N LEU A 115 -11.41 -2.78 -14.89
CA LEU A 115 -10.94 -3.62 -13.79
C LEU A 115 -10.08 -2.79 -12.83
N SER A 116 -9.98 -3.25 -11.59
CA SER A 116 -9.06 -2.65 -10.62
C SER A 116 -7.62 -2.74 -11.14
N ALA A 117 -6.83 -1.69 -10.88
CA ALA A 117 -5.40 -1.71 -11.15
C ALA A 117 -4.63 -2.76 -10.31
N GLY A 118 -5.26 -3.28 -9.27
CA GLY A 118 -4.64 -4.23 -8.35
C GLY A 118 -3.57 -3.65 -7.45
N MET A 119 -3.13 -4.46 -6.48
CA MET A 119 -1.99 -4.10 -5.64
C MET A 119 -0.67 -4.38 -6.36
N PRO A 120 0.34 -3.52 -6.21
CA PRO A 120 0.34 -2.25 -5.47
C PRO A 120 -0.14 -1.02 -6.25
N ASN A 121 -0.52 -1.16 -7.52
CA ASN A 121 -0.81 -0.03 -8.41
C ASN A 121 -1.99 0.82 -7.94
N MET A 122 -3.00 0.23 -7.29
CA MET A 122 -4.09 1.01 -6.71
C MET A 122 -3.62 2.06 -5.69
N MET A 123 -2.46 1.84 -5.05
CA MET A 123 -1.82 2.81 -4.17
C MET A 123 -0.98 3.85 -4.92
N SER A 124 -0.85 3.73 -6.24
CA SER A 124 -0.07 4.63 -7.10
C SER A 124 -0.95 5.53 -7.97
N MET A 125 -2.27 5.50 -7.76
CA MET A 125 -3.23 6.28 -8.54
C MET A 125 -3.04 7.78 -8.32
N THR A 126 -3.40 8.55 -9.34
CA THR A 126 -3.41 10.03 -9.29
C THR A 126 -4.72 10.60 -8.76
N TYR A 127 -5.66 9.72 -8.42
CA TYR A 127 -6.99 10.04 -7.92
C TYR A 127 -7.03 10.02 -6.39
N GLY A 128 -8.09 10.60 -5.83
CA GLY A 128 -8.31 10.61 -4.40
C GLY A 128 -8.59 9.22 -3.83
N MET A 129 -8.31 9.06 -2.56
CA MET A 129 -8.71 7.88 -1.78
C MET A 129 -9.27 8.30 -0.44
N GLU A 130 -10.29 7.59 0.04
CA GLU A 130 -10.80 7.69 1.40
C GLU A 130 -10.26 6.53 2.23
N VAL A 131 -9.80 6.84 3.43
CA VAL A 131 -9.35 5.87 4.42
C VAL A 131 -10.30 5.91 5.60
N GLN A 132 -10.91 4.78 5.91
CA GLN A 132 -11.72 4.55 7.10
C GLN A 132 -10.96 3.61 8.02
N HIS A 133 -10.54 4.13 9.18
CA HIS A 133 -9.77 3.39 10.16
C HIS A 133 -10.64 3.07 11.38
N THR A 134 -10.80 1.78 11.65
CA THR A 134 -11.43 1.25 12.85
C THR A 134 -10.43 0.43 13.66
N LYS A 135 -10.78 0.05 14.88
CA LYS A 135 -9.91 -0.76 15.75
C LYS A 135 -9.36 -2.02 15.06
N ASP A 136 -10.19 -2.70 14.28
CA ASP A 136 -9.88 -4.03 13.74
C ASP A 136 -9.60 -4.03 12.23
N ARG A 137 -9.76 -2.88 11.57
CA ARG A 137 -9.65 -2.82 10.10
C ARG A 137 -9.43 -1.40 9.59
N ILE A 138 -8.65 -1.30 8.54
CA ILE A 138 -8.61 -0.13 7.67
C ILE A 138 -9.27 -0.52 6.33
N THR A 139 -10.19 0.32 5.87
CA THR A 139 -10.78 0.22 4.53
C THR A 139 -10.31 1.42 3.73
N ILE A 140 -9.76 1.16 2.55
CA ILE A 140 -9.36 2.18 1.59
C ILE A 140 -10.32 2.08 0.40
N TYR A 141 -10.97 3.18 0.10
CA TYR A 141 -11.75 3.37 -1.12
C TYR A 141 -10.97 4.28 -2.06
N GLY A 142 -10.72 3.84 -3.27
CA GLY A 142 -10.08 4.64 -4.33
C GLY A 142 -11.10 5.09 -5.35
N GLU A 143 -11.08 6.37 -5.70
CA GLU A 143 -12.02 7.01 -6.64
C GLU A 143 -11.99 6.34 -8.04
N LEU A 144 -10.81 5.96 -8.54
CA LEU A 144 -10.70 5.33 -9.86
C LEU A 144 -11.21 3.89 -9.85
N ASN A 145 -12.22 3.61 -10.66
CA ASN A 145 -12.87 2.31 -10.81
C ASN A 145 -13.48 1.77 -9.51
N ASP A 146 -13.86 2.65 -8.57
CA ASP A 146 -14.52 2.31 -7.30
C ASP A 146 -13.86 1.14 -6.58
N VAL A 147 -12.53 1.19 -6.44
CA VAL A 147 -11.78 0.07 -5.87
C VAL A 147 -11.80 0.09 -4.35
N TYR A 148 -11.97 -1.08 -3.76
CA TYR A 148 -11.97 -1.27 -2.31
C TYR A 148 -10.82 -2.18 -1.88
N ARG A 149 -10.14 -1.78 -0.82
CA ARG A 149 -9.13 -2.58 -0.15
C ARG A 149 -9.41 -2.66 1.34
N ARG A 150 -9.25 -3.83 1.92
CA ARG A 150 -9.38 -4.06 3.37
C ARG A 150 -8.06 -4.54 3.94
N ILE A 151 -7.60 -3.88 5.00
CA ILE A 151 -6.42 -4.27 5.78
C ILE A 151 -6.94 -4.71 7.15
N TYR A 152 -6.76 -5.97 7.51
CA TYR A 152 -7.21 -6.52 8.78
C TYR A 152 -6.15 -6.30 9.85
N LEU A 153 -6.56 -5.75 11.00
CA LEU A 153 -5.68 -5.40 12.13
C LEU A 153 -5.86 -6.32 13.34
N ASP A 154 -6.76 -7.29 13.26
CA ASP A 154 -7.14 -8.18 14.35
C ASP A 154 -6.29 -9.47 14.43
N GLY A 155 -5.19 -9.53 13.68
CA GLY A 155 -4.26 -10.67 13.68
C GLY A 155 -4.74 -11.92 12.94
N ARG A 156 -5.89 -11.83 12.23
CA ARG A 156 -6.37 -12.94 11.40
C ARG A 156 -5.41 -13.27 10.27
N LYS A 157 -5.40 -14.54 9.85
CA LYS A 157 -4.65 -15.00 8.68
C LYS A 157 -5.60 -15.24 7.50
N PRO A 158 -5.10 -15.19 6.24
CA PRO A 158 -5.88 -15.59 5.09
C PRO A 158 -6.30 -17.06 5.23
N SER A 159 -7.54 -17.38 4.89
CA SER A 159 -7.99 -18.77 4.78
C SER A 159 -7.47 -19.39 3.48
N GLN A 160 -7.47 -20.72 3.40
CA GLN A 160 -7.06 -21.42 2.18
C GLN A 160 -7.91 -20.99 0.98
N ARG A 161 -9.23 -20.80 1.17
CA ARG A 161 -10.11 -20.28 0.13
C ARG A 161 -9.66 -18.95 -0.46
N VAL A 162 -9.14 -18.04 0.37
CA VAL A 162 -8.62 -16.73 -0.11
C VAL A 162 -7.35 -16.91 -0.91
N LEU A 163 -6.49 -17.85 -0.50
CA LEU A 163 -5.25 -18.15 -1.22
C LEU A 163 -5.51 -18.82 -2.57
N ASP A 164 -6.56 -19.67 -2.65
CA ASP A 164 -6.96 -20.39 -3.87
C ASP A 164 -7.74 -19.49 -4.87
N ASP A 165 -8.28 -18.35 -4.41
CA ASP A 165 -9.06 -17.40 -5.23
C ASP A 165 -8.48 -15.97 -5.12
N PRO A 166 -7.32 -15.71 -5.74
CA PRO A 166 -6.65 -14.42 -5.70
C PRO A 166 -7.50 -13.29 -6.29
N THR A 167 -7.34 -12.09 -5.73
CA THR A 167 -8.06 -10.90 -6.19
C THR A 167 -7.11 -9.79 -6.61
N PHE A 168 -7.59 -8.75 -7.30
CA PHE A 168 -6.78 -7.59 -7.66
C PHE A 168 -6.20 -6.86 -6.43
N ALA A 169 -7.02 -6.68 -5.38
CA ALA A 169 -6.57 -6.04 -4.14
C ALA A 169 -5.75 -6.97 -3.23
N GLY A 170 -5.78 -8.28 -3.49
CA GLY A 170 -5.18 -9.28 -2.64
C GLY A 170 -5.86 -9.36 -1.26
N TYR A 171 -5.18 -10.02 -0.32
CA TYR A 171 -5.58 -10.09 1.08
C TYR A 171 -4.52 -9.43 1.95
N SER A 172 -4.90 -8.37 2.66
CA SER A 172 -3.97 -7.56 3.44
C SER A 172 -4.20 -7.74 4.94
N THR A 173 -3.11 -7.96 5.67
CA THR A 173 -3.08 -7.94 7.14
C THR A 173 -2.09 -6.90 7.61
N GLY A 174 -2.41 -6.20 8.69
CA GLY A 174 -1.58 -5.13 9.24
C GLY A 174 -1.28 -5.32 10.71
N GLN A 175 -0.12 -4.82 11.12
CA GLN A 175 0.28 -4.72 12.52
C GLN A 175 1.02 -3.41 12.77
N TRP A 176 0.89 -2.87 13.98
CA TRP A 176 1.55 -1.63 14.36
C TRP A 176 2.96 -1.89 14.90
N GLU A 177 3.93 -1.16 14.37
CA GLU A 177 5.29 -1.02 14.89
C GLU A 177 5.49 0.44 15.32
N GLY A 178 5.16 0.75 16.57
CA GLY A 178 5.13 2.14 17.05
C GLY A 178 4.06 2.96 16.33
N ASP A 179 4.46 3.98 15.61
CA ASP A 179 3.63 4.87 14.79
C ASP A 179 3.48 4.43 13.32
N THR A 180 4.10 3.33 12.96
CA THR A 180 4.14 2.80 11.61
C THR A 180 3.26 1.56 11.49
N LEU A 181 2.32 1.59 10.55
CA LEU A 181 1.54 0.41 10.16
C LEU A 181 2.34 -0.41 9.14
N VAL A 182 2.67 -1.64 9.49
CA VAL A 182 3.26 -2.62 8.57
C VAL A 182 2.16 -3.49 8.02
N VAL A 183 2.05 -3.58 6.70
CA VAL A 183 1.00 -4.34 5.99
C VAL A 183 1.64 -5.36 5.09
N ASP A 184 1.20 -6.61 5.21
CA ASP A 184 1.53 -7.69 4.28
C ASP A 184 0.32 -8.04 3.44
N THR A 185 0.51 -8.12 2.11
CA THR A 185 -0.52 -8.47 1.14
C THR A 185 -0.09 -9.68 0.32
N VAL A 186 -0.97 -10.67 0.27
CA VAL A 186 -0.82 -11.92 -0.49
C VAL A 186 -2.04 -12.19 -1.36
N ALA A 187 -2.05 -13.26 -2.14
CA ALA A 187 -3.15 -13.65 -3.01
C ALA A 187 -3.57 -12.52 -3.99
N ILE A 188 -2.58 -11.92 -4.64
CA ILE A 188 -2.76 -10.93 -5.69
C ILE A 188 -2.82 -11.69 -7.04
N ARG A 189 -3.78 -11.36 -7.89
CA ARG A 189 -3.98 -12.01 -9.20
C ARG A 189 -2.80 -11.72 -10.12
N GLU A 190 -2.34 -12.71 -10.87
CA GLU A 190 -1.20 -12.59 -11.80
C GLU A 190 -1.44 -11.59 -12.94
N ASP A 191 -2.69 -11.32 -13.30
CA ASP A 191 -3.06 -10.32 -14.31
C ASP A 191 -3.14 -8.89 -13.75
N ALA A 192 -2.88 -8.70 -12.46
CA ALA A 192 -2.66 -7.39 -11.84
C ALA A 192 -1.22 -6.98 -12.07
N LEU A 193 -0.95 -6.26 -13.15
CA LEU A 193 0.39 -5.75 -13.42
C LEU A 193 0.82 -4.73 -12.38
N PHE A 194 2.09 -4.72 -12.03
CA PHE A 194 2.64 -3.73 -11.11
C PHE A 194 3.67 -2.85 -11.82
N ASP A 195 4.14 -1.82 -11.19
CA ASP A 195 5.03 -0.77 -11.67
C ASP A 195 5.57 -0.95 -13.11
N THR A 196 5.36 0.05 -13.96
CA THR A 196 5.72 0.01 -15.39
C THR A 196 5.14 -1.17 -16.19
N PHE A 197 3.94 -1.63 -15.81
CA PHE A 197 3.27 -2.81 -16.40
C PHE A 197 4.09 -4.10 -16.31
N SER A 198 4.87 -4.23 -15.25
CA SER A 198 5.66 -5.44 -14.99
C SER A 198 4.75 -6.61 -14.63
N PRO A 199 4.91 -7.76 -15.28
CA PRO A 199 4.23 -9.00 -14.89
C PRO A 199 4.86 -9.59 -13.64
N HIS A 200 4.08 -10.36 -12.90
CA HIS A 200 4.51 -11.10 -11.72
C HIS A 200 3.94 -12.51 -11.71
N SER A 201 4.34 -13.34 -10.74
CA SER A 201 3.86 -14.71 -10.58
C SER A 201 2.79 -14.83 -9.49
N ASP A 202 2.30 -16.06 -9.31
CA ASP A 202 1.45 -16.49 -8.18
C ASP A 202 2.12 -16.34 -6.81
N GLN A 203 3.44 -16.12 -6.76
CA GLN A 203 4.21 -15.92 -5.53
C GLN A 203 4.44 -14.45 -5.19
N PHE A 204 3.82 -13.57 -5.93
CA PHE A 204 3.94 -12.13 -5.71
C PHE A 204 3.33 -11.71 -4.38
N THR A 205 4.10 -10.97 -3.60
CA THR A 205 3.67 -10.41 -2.33
C THR A 205 4.09 -8.95 -2.21
N VAL A 206 3.36 -8.19 -1.40
CA VAL A 206 3.65 -6.78 -1.16
C VAL A 206 3.73 -6.52 0.33
N ARG A 207 4.80 -5.88 0.77
CA ARG A 207 4.94 -5.32 2.11
C ARG A 207 4.93 -3.81 2.07
N GLU A 208 4.13 -3.20 2.93
CA GLU A 208 4.02 -1.75 3.04
C GLU A 208 4.37 -1.28 4.44
N ARG A 209 4.93 -0.08 4.53
CA ARG A 209 5.14 0.65 5.77
C ARG A 209 4.50 2.02 5.63
N ILE A 210 3.43 2.23 6.38
CA ILE A 210 2.56 3.40 6.28
C ILE A 210 2.69 4.22 7.56
N ARG A 211 3.02 5.50 7.43
CA ARG A 211 3.14 6.41 8.58
C ARG A 211 2.90 7.85 8.19
N PHE A 212 2.62 8.70 9.16
CA PHE A 212 2.73 10.15 8.94
C PHE A 212 4.19 10.60 9.02
N THR A 213 4.62 11.39 8.04
CA THR A 213 5.95 12.05 8.04
C THR A 213 5.86 13.47 8.56
N SER A 214 4.68 14.08 8.49
CA SER A 214 4.31 15.36 9.08
C SER A 214 2.78 15.42 9.20
N PRO A 215 2.21 16.41 9.92
CA PRO A 215 0.76 16.53 10.06
C PRO A 215 0.05 16.50 8.70
N GLY A 216 -0.84 15.53 8.51
CA GLY A 216 -1.61 15.33 7.27
C GLY A 216 -0.82 14.82 6.06
N VAL A 217 0.45 14.45 6.20
CA VAL A 217 1.24 13.85 5.13
C VAL A 217 1.52 12.39 5.44
N LEU A 218 0.88 11.50 4.70
CA LEU A 218 1.01 10.05 4.80
C LEU A 218 2.07 9.56 3.81
N GLU A 219 3.06 8.82 4.29
CA GLU A 219 4.03 8.10 3.46
C GLU A 219 3.68 6.61 3.46
N ASN A 220 3.70 5.99 2.30
CA ASN A 220 3.62 4.56 2.11
C ASN A 220 4.85 4.07 1.36
N ARG A 221 5.71 3.32 2.05
CA ARG A 221 6.86 2.62 1.45
C ARG A 221 6.41 1.22 1.08
N ILE A 222 6.40 0.92 -0.21
CA ILE A 222 5.87 -0.29 -0.82
C ILE A 222 7.02 -1.14 -1.33
N THR A 223 7.18 -2.35 -0.80
CA THR A 223 8.17 -3.34 -1.25
C THR A 223 7.45 -4.52 -1.90
N SER A 224 7.66 -4.69 -3.18
CA SER A 224 7.17 -5.81 -3.99
C SER A 224 8.20 -6.92 -4.01
N MET A 225 7.78 -8.15 -3.77
CA MET A 225 8.63 -9.35 -3.70
C MET A 225 8.02 -10.46 -4.55
N ASP A 226 8.84 -11.11 -5.37
CA ASP A 226 8.45 -12.26 -6.18
C ASP A 226 9.69 -13.07 -6.53
N PRO A 227 9.89 -14.26 -5.94
CA PRO A 227 11.10 -15.05 -6.16
C PRO A 227 11.21 -15.61 -7.59
N LYS A 228 10.10 -15.68 -8.36
CA LYS A 228 10.11 -16.13 -9.75
C LYS A 228 10.32 -14.99 -10.74
N ALA A 229 9.70 -13.83 -10.47
CA ALA A 229 9.64 -12.73 -11.42
C ALA A 229 10.70 -11.66 -11.20
N LEU A 230 11.14 -11.44 -9.97
CA LEU A 230 12.07 -10.37 -9.60
C LEU A 230 13.46 -10.91 -9.26
N VAL A 231 14.49 -10.26 -9.78
CA VAL A 231 15.89 -10.53 -9.42
C VAL A 231 16.18 -10.10 -7.97
N GLU A 232 15.53 -9.03 -7.52
CA GLU A 232 15.62 -8.48 -6.16
C GLU A 232 14.29 -7.81 -5.77
N PRO A 233 13.98 -7.66 -4.48
CA PRO A 233 12.81 -6.90 -4.05
C PRO A 233 12.81 -5.48 -4.62
N PHE A 234 11.66 -5.01 -5.08
CA PHE A 234 11.51 -3.68 -5.62
C PHE A 234 10.78 -2.77 -4.63
N THR A 235 11.37 -1.63 -4.29
CA THR A 235 10.77 -0.68 -3.35
C THR A 235 10.44 0.64 -4.04
N SER A 236 9.21 1.10 -3.84
CA SER A 236 8.75 2.43 -4.22
C SER A 236 8.17 3.17 -3.02
N VAL A 237 8.09 4.50 -3.11
CA VAL A 237 7.51 5.35 -2.05
C VAL A 237 6.39 6.18 -2.65
N ARG A 238 5.26 6.23 -1.96
CA ARG A 238 4.12 7.08 -2.29
C ARG A 238 3.81 8.00 -1.12
N THR A 239 3.49 9.23 -1.42
CA THR A 239 3.11 10.22 -0.42
C THR A 239 1.75 10.81 -0.76
N TYR A 240 0.96 11.06 0.27
CA TYR A 240 -0.40 11.57 0.14
C TYR A 240 -0.61 12.71 1.13
N ARG A 241 -1.42 13.67 0.71
CA ARG A 241 -1.86 14.77 1.58
C ARG A 241 -3.29 14.54 1.99
N ARG A 242 -3.56 14.57 3.29
CA ARG A 242 -4.92 14.64 3.79
C ARG A 242 -5.54 15.97 3.35
N VAL A 243 -6.73 15.91 2.78
CA VAL A 243 -7.50 17.09 2.37
C VAL A 243 -8.66 17.30 3.34
N SER A 244 -9.19 18.51 3.34
CA SER A 244 -10.30 18.93 4.21
C SER A 244 -11.39 19.60 3.39
N PRO A 245 -12.61 19.71 3.90
CA PRO A 245 -13.69 20.40 3.21
C PRO A 245 -13.27 21.78 2.68
N PRO A 246 -13.73 22.17 1.50
CA PRO A 246 -14.64 21.46 0.59
C PRO A 246 -13.92 20.54 -0.41
N ASN A 247 -12.66 20.19 -0.20
CA ASN A 247 -11.85 19.41 -1.15
C ASN A 247 -11.75 17.93 -0.81
N ASP A 248 -12.50 17.45 0.17
CA ASP A 248 -12.52 16.06 0.66
C ASP A 248 -13.65 15.21 0.05
N GLU A 249 -14.34 15.72 -0.95
CA GLU A 249 -15.36 14.98 -1.68
C GLU A 249 -14.70 14.10 -2.76
N LEU A 250 -14.89 12.79 -2.68
CA LEU A 250 -14.57 11.87 -3.76
C LEU A 250 -15.74 11.85 -4.75
N ARG A 251 -15.40 11.69 -6.03
CA ARG A 251 -16.40 11.56 -7.07
C ARG A 251 -16.66 10.07 -7.34
N GLU A 252 -17.90 9.77 -7.67
CA GLU A 252 -18.21 8.50 -8.31
C GLU A 252 -17.50 8.43 -9.66
N PHE A 253 -16.83 7.32 -9.92
CA PHE A 253 -16.15 7.04 -11.18
C PHE A 253 -16.70 5.74 -11.77
N SER A 254 -17.63 5.87 -12.73
CA SER A 254 -18.15 4.73 -13.47
C SER A 254 -17.40 4.58 -14.81
N CYS A 255 -16.55 3.58 -14.88
CA CYS A 255 -15.83 3.24 -16.11
C CYS A 255 -16.80 2.86 -17.27
N ALA A 256 -17.93 2.25 -16.95
CA ALA A 256 -18.95 1.86 -17.95
C ALA A 256 -19.56 3.07 -18.66
N GLU A 257 -19.71 4.21 -18.00
CA GLU A 257 -20.21 5.46 -18.60
C GLU A 257 -19.24 6.01 -19.63
N GLY A 258 -17.94 5.94 -19.37
CA GLY A 258 -16.90 6.32 -20.32
C GLY A 258 -16.91 5.50 -21.61
N LEU A 259 -17.24 4.20 -21.51
CA LEU A 259 -17.37 3.31 -22.66
C LEU A 259 -18.68 3.58 -23.44
N ALA A 260 -19.76 3.97 -22.76
CA ALA A 260 -21.03 4.28 -23.39
C ALA A 260 -21.00 5.60 -24.20
N SER A 261 -20.21 6.57 -23.76
CA SER A 261 -20.07 7.88 -24.44
C SER A 261 -19.05 7.87 -25.58
N ALA A 262 -18.31 6.81 -25.77
CA ALA A 262 -17.32 6.65 -26.85
C ALA A 262 -17.90 6.05 -28.16
N LYS A 263 -19.25 5.91 -28.26
CA LYS A 263 -19.96 5.39 -29.46
C LYS A 263 -20.36 6.50 -30.41
#